data_328559c1eeaecf1e290ded623738c0b1
#
_entry.id   328559c1eeaecf1e290ded623738c0b1
#
_cell.length_a   1.000
_cell.length_b   1.000
_cell.length_c   1.000
_cell.angle_alpha   90.00
_cell.angle_beta   90.00
_cell.angle_gamma   90.00
#
_symmetry.space_group_name_H-M   'P 1'
#
loop_
_entity.id
_entity.type
_entity.pdbx_description
1 polymer ?
#
loop_
_entity_poly.entity_id
_entity_poly.type
_entity_poly.pdbx_seq_one_letter_code
_entity_poly.pdbx_strand_id
1 'polypeptide(L)'
;MNDTCHEVWDKILDRMIFLWRETDEETCSKQNPYEEEYRKALDEFRDKYGVLGKKLQTPEELEANRKRGGGGTVHFMSELPEYKEISEKYMDEESPEETMVLDWLDSRPFTTLFVCGNHENFDRLYQYPVEDWHGGKVHKIRDSVLHLMRGQVFEIEEKKIFSFGGASSHDIQGGVLEPDDPEFEKKYATLSRGYLPFRINHWSWWKQELPSEEEMEEGRQNLEKHDNKVDFIVTHSCAASTQALLGHGLYSKDYLNEYLEEIRQKCKFKKWFFGHYHDNRNVNAEEILIWEQIIRIV
;
A
#
# COMPACT_ATOMS: atom_id res chain seq x y z
N MET A 1 -12.03 6.14 -8.97
CA MET A 1 -11.33 7.10 -8.08
C MET A 1 -11.92 7.15 -6.67
N ASN A 2 -12.84 6.24 -6.36
CA ASN A 2 -13.61 6.36 -5.12
C ASN A 2 -12.97 5.76 -3.88
N ASP A 3 -12.04 4.86 -4.03
CA ASP A 3 -11.60 4.08 -2.88
C ASP A 3 -10.14 4.30 -2.54
N THR A 4 -9.31 4.74 -3.49
CA THR A 4 -7.87 4.72 -3.30
C THR A 4 -7.35 5.75 -2.30
N CYS A 5 -7.75 7.01 -2.40
CA CYS A 5 -7.37 7.98 -1.36
C CYS A 5 -8.10 7.70 -0.05
N HIS A 6 -9.38 7.30 -0.10
CA HIS A 6 -10.15 6.95 1.09
C HIS A 6 -9.68 5.69 1.76
N GLU A 7 -9.48 4.60 1.01
CA GLU A 7 -8.99 3.35 1.58
C GLU A 7 -7.57 3.48 2.11
N VAL A 8 -6.72 4.26 1.49
CA VAL A 8 -5.38 4.54 2.00
C VAL A 8 -5.47 5.40 3.27
N TRP A 9 -6.35 6.39 3.30
CA TRP A 9 -6.60 7.22 4.48
C TRP A 9 -7.25 6.46 5.61
N ASP A 10 -8.31 5.70 5.33
CA ASP A 10 -8.97 4.87 6.34
C ASP A 10 -8.00 3.81 6.87
N LYS A 11 -7.19 3.21 6.02
CA LYS A 11 -6.17 2.23 6.41
C LYS A 11 -4.99 2.85 7.17
N ILE A 12 -4.56 4.05 6.82
CA ILE A 12 -3.54 4.80 7.57
C ILE A 12 -4.13 5.26 8.91
N LEU A 13 -5.34 5.79 8.93
CA LEU A 13 -6.04 6.20 10.14
C LEU A 13 -6.37 5.01 11.04
N ASP A 14 -6.85 3.90 10.50
CA ASP A 14 -7.12 2.67 11.26
C ASP A 14 -5.83 2.06 11.80
N ARG A 15 -4.73 2.08 11.03
CA ARG A 15 -3.41 1.67 11.52
C ARG A 15 -2.84 2.61 12.58
N MET A 16 -3.00 3.92 12.42
CA MET A 16 -2.60 4.89 13.45
C MET A 16 -3.42 4.73 14.72
N ILE A 17 -4.74 4.51 14.60
CA ILE A 17 -5.64 4.25 15.73
C ILE A 17 -5.31 2.89 16.36
N PHE A 18 -4.94 1.88 15.59
CA PHE A 18 -4.56 0.55 16.09
C PHE A 18 -3.22 0.59 16.83
N LEU A 19 -2.18 1.18 16.24
CA LEU A 19 -0.89 1.41 16.92
C LEU A 19 -1.05 2.27 18.18
N TRP A 20 -2.01 3.18 18.17
CA TRP A 20 -2.32 4.04 19.31
C TRP A 20 -3.11 3.31 20.42
N ARG A 21 -3.92 2.31 20.09
CA ARG A 21 -4.67 1.52 21.08
C ARG A 21 -3.83 0.45 21.79
N GLU A 22 -2.76 -0.04 21.15
CA GLU A 22 -1.86 -1.02 21.78
C GLU A 22 -0.69 -0.39 22.55
N THR A 23 -0.33 0.85 22.27
CA THR A 23 0.58 1.62 23.09
C THR A 23 -0.25 2.34 24.14
N ASP A 24 -0.03 1.97 25.41
CA ASP A 24 -0.60 2.54 26.63
C ASP A 24 -1.22 3.94 26.45
N GLU A 25 -2.54 4.06 26.50
CA GLU A 25 -3.33 5.29 26.22
C GLU A 25 -2.78 6.52 26.96
N GLU A 26 -2.17 6.31 28.13
CA GLU A 26 -1.64 7.38 28.97
C GLU A 26 -0.29 7.94 28.47
N THR A 27 0.49 7.14 27.74
CA THR A 27 1.81 7.54 27.23
C THR A 27 1.70 8.18 25.84
N CYS A 28 0.75 7.75 25.03
CA CYS A 28 0.58 8.24 23.66
C CYS A 28 -0.09 9.63 23.61
N SER A 29 -1.05 9.91 24.50
CA SER A 29 -1.75 11.21 24.56
C SER A 29 -0.84 12.38 24.92
N LYS A 30 0.31 12.11 25.53
CA LYS A 30 1.27 13.15 25.96
C LYS A 30 2.38 13.43 24.95
N GLN A 31 2.49 12.66 23.88
CA GLN A 31 3.65 12.68 22.99
C GLN A 31 3.39 12.99 21.51
N ASN A 32 2.14 13.19 21.10
CA ASN A 32 1.87 13.62 19.74
C ASN A 32 1.60 15.13 19.68
N PRO A 33 2.62 15.96 19.37
CA PRO A 33 2.44 17.42 19.30
C PRO A 33 1.57 17.86 18.12
N TYR A 34 1.24 16.94 17.19
CA TYR A 34 0.49 17.22 15.97
C TYR A 34 -0.97 16.75 16.03
N GLU A 35 -1.40 16.05 17.09
CA GLU A 35 -2.76 15.51 17.20
C GLU A 35 -3.83 16.62 17.15
N GLU A 36 -3.57 17.72 17.81
CA GLU A 36 -4.52 18.85 17.86
C GLU A 36 -4.61 19.59 16.53
N GLU A 37 -3.47 19.79 15.85
CA GLU A 37 -3.42 20.38 14.49
C GLU A 37 -4.07 19.46 13.46
N TYR A 38 -3.83 18.16 13.56
CA TYR A 38 -4.42 17.17 12.68
C TYR A 38 -5.94 17.07 12.84
N ARG A 39 -6.45 17.02 14.09
CA ARG A 39 -7.90 17.07 14.36
C ARG A 39 -8.53 18.34 13.83
N LYS A 40 -7.87 19.46 14.01
CA LYS A 40 -8.34 20.75 13.51
C LYS A 40 -8.39 20.77 11.98
N ALA A 41 -7.37 20.27 11.31
CA ALA A 41 -7.33 20.15 9.85
C ALA A 41 -8.44 19.20 9.33
N LEU A 42 -8.67 18.07 10.00
CA LEU A 42 -9.78 17.16 9.68
C LEU A 42 -11.14 17.80 9.88
N ASP A 43 -11.33 18.56 10.96
CA ASP A 43 -12.59 19.22 11.22
C ASP A 43 -12.84 20.37 10.23
N GLU A 44 -11.83 21.17 9.92
CA GLU A 44 -11.89 22.20 8.86
C GLU A 44 -12.19 21.57 7.48
N PHE A 45 -11.59 20.41 7.20
CA PHE A 45 -11.86 19.67 5.98
C PHE A 45 -13.29 19.12 5.95
N ARG A 46 -13.77 18.54 7.07
CA ARG A 46 -15.16 18.09 7.23
C ARG A 46 -16.16 19.22 7.09
N ASP A 47 -15.86 20.37 7.67
CA ASP A 47 -16.74 21.55 7.59
C ASP A 47 -16.79 22.12 6.16
N LYS A 48 -15.66 22.06 5.45
CA LYS A 48 -15.58 22.57 4.07
C LYS A 48 -16.18 21.60 3.04
N TYR A 49 -15.95 20.30 3.19
CA TYR A 49 -16.26 19.30 2.15
C TYR A 49 -17.25 18.20 2.61
N GLY A 50 -17.65 18.19 3.87
CA GLY A 50 -18.54 17.17 4.44
C GLY A 50 -17.83 15.93 4.93
N VAL A 51 -18.63 14.92 5.27
CA VAL A 51 -18.08 13.59 5.60
C VAL A 51 -17.34 13.09 4.38
N LEU A 52 -16.13 12.59 4.58
CA LEU A 52 -15.21 12.08 3.57
C LEU A 52 -15.94 11.51 2.33
N GLY A 53 -15.66 12.07 1.14
CA GLY A 53 -16.26 11.67 -0.13
C GLY A 53 -17.62 12.27 -0.47
N LYS A 54 -18.17 13.17 0.35
CA LYS A 54 -19.47 13.82 0.06
C LYS A 54 -19.37 15.32 0.27
N LYS A 55 -19.70 16.08 -0.74
CA LYS A 55 -19.89 17.53 -0.60
C LYS A 55 -21.02 17.78 0.39
N LEU A 56 -20.80 18.64 1.38
CA LEU A 56 -21.89 19.16 2.20
C LEU A 56 -22.87 19.91 1.30
N GLN A 57 -24.13 19.47 1.32
CA GLN A 57 -25.19 20.18 0.63
C GLN A 57 -25.57 21.42 1.45
N THR A 58 -25.76 22.53 0.78
CA THR A 58 -26.33 23.69 1.44
C THR A 58 -27.76 23.39 1.90
N PRO A 59 -28.29 24.09 2.91
CA PRO A 59 -29.68 23.92 3.33
C PRO A 59 -30.69 24.02 2.16
N GLU A 60 -30.42 24.90 1.17
CA GLU A 60 -31.22 25.07 -0.02
C GLU A 60 -31.14 23.87 -0.95
N GLU A 61 -29.95 23.28 -1.14
CA GLU A 61 -29.76 22.07 -1.94
C GLU A 61 -30.42 20.85 -1.29
N LEU A 62 -30.37 20.74 0.04
CA LEU A 62 -31.06 19.69 0.79
C LEU A 62 -32.60 19.82 0.65
N GLU A 63 -33.12 21.01 0.74
CA GLU A 63 -34.54 21.28 0.60
C GLU A 63 -35.02 21.04 -0.86
N ALA A 64 -34.21 21.44 -1.85
CA ALA A 64 -34.47 21.17 -3.25
C ALA A 64 -34.50 19.68 -3.59
N ASN A 65 -33.58 18.91 -2.99
CA ASN A 65 -33.51 17.46 -3.16
C ASN A 65 -34.66 16.72 -2.46
N ARG A 66 -35.05 17.18 -1.28
CA ARG A 66 -36.24 16.69 -0.58
C ARG A 66 -37.52 16.85 -1.42
N LYS A 67 -37.69 17.99 -2.08
CA LYS A 67 -38.83 18.26 -2.96
C LYS A 67 -38.84 17.43 -4.22
N ARG A 68 -37.67 16.94 -4.67
CA ARG A 68 -37.55 16.07 -5.85
C ARG A 68 -37.71 14.58 -5.55
N GLY A 69 -37.88 14.20 -4.28
CA GLY A 69 -38.01 12.78 -3.87
C GLY A 69 -36.75 11.96 -4.09
N GLY A 70 -35.62 12.59 -4.30
CA GLY A 70 -34.32 11.94 -4.52
C GLY A 70 -33.43 11.97 -3.29
N GLY A 71 -32.67 10.92 -3.05
CA GLY A 71 -31.54 10.94 -2.16
C GLY A 71 -30.54 11.98 -2.63
N GLY A 72 -29.78 12.58 -1.69
CA GLY A 72 -28.83 13.66 -2.00
C GLY A 72 -27.87 13.32 -3.13
N THR A 73 -27.54 14.30 -3.95
CA THR A 73 -26.53 14.16 -5.00
C THR A 73 -25.18 13.94 -4.36
N VAL A 74 -24.61 12.77 -4.52
CA VAL A 74 -23.25 12.47 -4.08
C VAL A 74 -22.31 13.08 -5.11
N HIS A 75 -21.60 14.15 -4.75
CA HIS A 75 -20.46 14.62 -5.51
C HIS A 75 -19.21 13.99 -4.92
N PHE A 76 -18.43 13.36 -5.76
CA PHE A 76 -17.15 12.83 -5.32
C PHE A 76 -16.15 13.98 -5.16
N MET A 77 -15.28 13.89 -4.17
CA MET A 77 -14.23 14.90 -3.95
C MET A 77 -13.36 15.10 -5.19
N SER A 78 -13.16 14.03 -5.96
CA SER A 78 -12.46 14.06 -7.25
C SER A 78 -13.07 14.98 -8.31
N GLU A 79 -14.34 15.40 -8.15
CA GLU A 79 -15.01 16.34 -9.04
C GLU A 79 -14.80 17.80 -8.65
N LEU A 80 -14.18 18.06 -7.48
CA LEU A 80 -13.86 19.41 -7.03
C LEU A 80 -12.56 19.87 -7.66
N PRO A 81 -12.51 21.05 -8.30
CA PRO A 81 -11.28 21.57 -8.91
C PRO A 81 -10.11 21.66 -7.92
N GLU A 82 -10.37 22.08 -6.68
CA GLU A 82 -9.36 22.18 -5.64
C GLU A 82 -8.80 20.81 -5.25
N TYR A 83 -9.62 19.77 -5.25
CA TYR A 83 -9.17 18.41 -4.96
C TYR A 83 -8.29 17.88 -6.09
N LYS A 84 -8.63 18.18 -7.33
CA LYS A 84 -7.82 17.79 -8.50
C LYS A 84 -6.43 18.43 -8.42
N GLU A 85 -6.36 19.73 -8.16
CA GLU A 85 -5.10 20.45 -8.00
C GLU A 85 -4.26 19.88 -6.84
N ILE A 86 -4.89 19.62 -5.68
CA ILE A 86 -4.24 19.02 -4.52
C ILE A 86 -3.76 17.61 -4.84
N SER A 87 -4.59 16.79 -5.49
CA SER A 87 -4.23 15.41 -5.79
C SER A 87 -3.11 15.36 -6.84
N GLU A 88 -3.14 16.20 -7.87
CA GLU A 88 -2.05 16.30 -8.85
C GLU A 88 -0.73 16.72 -8.19
N LYS A 89 -0.77 17.68 -7.27
CA LYS A 89 0.42 18.10 -6.52
C LYS A 89 1.03 16.95 -5.70
N TYR A 90 0.20 16.19 -4.96
CA TYR A 90 0.69 15.12 -4.08
C TYR A 90 0.90 13.78 -4.80
N MET A 91 0.73 13.74 -6.13
CA MET A 91 1.26 12.64 -6.93
C MET A 91 2.79 12.64 -6.96
N ASP A 92 3.39 13.83 -7.03
CA ASP A 92 4.84 14.00 -7.18
C ASP A 92 5.54 14.39 -5.86
N GLU A 93 4.80 14.92 -4.89
CA GLU A 93 5.32 15.39 -3.60
C GLU A 93 4.70 14.61 -2.43
N GLU A 94 5.37 14.58 -1.29
CA GLU A 94 4.78 14.06 -0.05
C GLU A 94 3.65 14.99 0.42
N SER A 95 2.52 14.41 0.79
CA SER A 95 1.48 15.17 1.48
C SER A 95 1.93 15.53 2.91
N PRO A 96 1.37 16.57 3.54
CA PRO A 96 1.69 16.90 4.94
C PRO A 96 1.49 15.72 5.87
N GLU A 97 0.48 14.92 5.63
CA GLU A 97 0.15 13.74 6.43
C GLU A 97 1.15 12.61 6.23
N GLU A 98 1.55 12.36 4.99
CA GLU A 98 2.59 11.39 4.67
C GLU A 98 3.91 11.79 5.32
N THR A 99 4.31 13.06 5.19
CA THR A 99 5.49 13.62 5.87
C THR A 99 5.41 13.37 7.37
N MET A 100 4.26 13.67 8.00
CA MET A 100 4.08 13.46 9.44
C MET A 100 4.27 11.99 9.84
N VAL A 101 3.70 11.04 9.09
CA VAL A 101 3.84 9.60 9.37
C VAL A 101 5.27 9.14 9.19
N LEU A 102 5.92 9.55 8.11
CA LEU A 102 7.31 9.18 7.83
C LEU A 102 8.28 9.75 8.85
N ASP A 103 8.11 11.00 9.26
CA ASP A 103 8.93 11.66 10.28
C ASP A 103 8.67 11.05 11.66
N TRP A 104 7.42 10.66 11.95
CA TRP A 104 7.11 9.92 13.18
C TRP A 104 7.82 8.56 13.19
N LEU A 105 7.79 7.80 12.10
CA LEU A 105 8.52 6.53 11.99
C LEU A 105 10.02 6.74 12.15
N ASP A 106 10.57 7.79 11.50
CA ASP A 106 12.00 8.11 11.56
C ASP A 106 12.46 8.50 12.98
N SER A 107 11.57 9.08 13.77
CA SER A 107 11.85 9.44 15.17
C SER A 107 11.86 8.25 16.14
N ARG A 108 11.54 7.02 15.69
CA ARG A 108 11.50 5.84 16.55
C ARG A 108 12.92 5.32 16.85
N PRO A 109 13.13 4.65 18.00
CA PRO A 109 14.44 4.09 18.38
C PRO A 109 14.77 2.77 17.62
N PHE A 110 14.15 2.53 16.47
CA PHE A 110 14.36 1.35 15.64
C PHE A 110 14.22 1.74 14.15
N THR A 111 14.80 0.93 13.28
CA THR A 111 14.67 1.10 11.84
C THR A 111 13.40 0.41 11.34
N THR A 112 12.58 1.14 10.60
CA THR A 112 11.40 0.62 9.91
C THR A 112 11.79 0.13 8.53
N LEU A 113 11.57 -1.15 8.27
CA LEU A 113 11.84 -1.78 6.98
C LEU A 113 10.51 -2.21 6.35
N PHE A 114 10.35 -1.98 5.06
CA PHE A 114 9.15 -2.43 4.36
C PHE A 114 9.46 -2.93 2.95
N VAL A 115 8.60 -3.81 2.43
CA VAL A 115 8.55 -4.20 1.02
C VAL A 115 7.38 -3.49 0.34
N CYS A 116 7.52 -3.12 -0.92
CA CYS A 116 6.43 -2.50 -1.67
C CYS A 116 5.26 -3.46 -1.86
N GLY A 117 4.04 -2.91 -1.83
CA GLY A 117 2.81 -3.61 -2.22
C GLY A 117 2.45 -3.36 -3.68
N ASN A 118 1.16 -3.51 -4.00
CA ASN A 118 0.57 -3.15 -5.29
C ASN A 118 -0.07 -1.76 -5.30
N HIS A 119 -0.13 -1.08 -4.16
CA HIS A 119 -0.72 0.26 -4.02
C HIS A 119 0.34 1.37 -3.79
N GLU A 120 1.58 1.11 -4.18
CA GLU A 120 2.64 2.10 -4.07
C GLU A 120 2.58 3.11 -5.21
N ASN A 121 2.92 4.36 -4.92
CA ASN A 121 3.30 5.31 -5.96
C ASN A 121 4.76 5.02 -6.38
N PHE A 122 4.94 4.16 -7.38
CA PHE A 122 6.27 3.74 -7.82
C PHE A 122 7.05 4.87 -8.49
N ASP A 123 6.38 5.87 -9.07
CA ASP A 123 7.06 7.03 -9.64
C ASP A 123 7.81 7.82 -8.57
N ARG A 124 7.23 7.95 -7.37
CA ARG A 124 7.87 8.56 -6.21
C ARG A 124 8.84 7.63 -5.52
N LEU A 125 8.45 6.37 -5.31
CA LEU A 125 9.30 5.40 -4.60
C LEU A 125 10.66 5.24 -5.27
N TYR A 126 10.71 5.26 -6.60
CA TYR A 126 11.95 5.11 -7.36
C TYR A 126 12.77 6.40 -7.49
N GLN A 127 12.28 7.53 -7.01
CA GLN A 127 13.05 8.78 -6.91
C GLN A 127 13.91 8.83 -5.64
N TYR A 128 13.61 8.03 -4.63
CA TYR A 128 14.40 7.99 -3.41
C TYR A 128 15.81 7.43 -3.67
N PRO A 129 16.84 7.93 -2.96
CA PRO A 129 18.21 7.44 -3.11
C PRO A 129 18.31 5.94 -2.86
N VAL A 130 19.05 5.25 -3.73
CA VAL A 130 19.43 3.85 -3.53
C VAL A 130 20.72 3.80 -2.74
N GLU A 131 20.72 3.06 -1.63
CA GLU A 131 21.89 2.86 -0.78
C GLU A 131 22.13 1.36 -0.54
N ASP A 132 23.39 0.98 -0.34
CA ASP A 132 23.76 -0.34 0.17
C ASP A 132 23.49 -0.39 1.68
N TRP A 133 22.74 -1.38 2.13
CA TRP A 133 22.38 -1.55 3.52
C TRP A 133 22.36 -3.02 3.91
N HIS A 134 23.17 -3.42 4.91
CA HIS A 134 23.21 -4.80 5.42
C HIS A 134 23.31 -5.90 4.35
N GLY A 135 24.07 -5.68 3.28
CA GLY A 135 24.32 -6.64 2.21
C GLY A 135 23.37 -6.59 1.03
N GLY A 136 22.29 -5.82 1.12
CA GLY A 136 21.33 -5.58 0.05
C GLY A 136 21.18 -4.10 -0.28
N LYS A 137 20.29 -3.77 -1.22
CA LYS A 137 19.97 -2.41 -1.64
C LYS A 137 18.62 -1.97 -1.11
N VAL A 138 18.54 -0.70 -0.72
CA VAL A 138 17.32 -0.07 -0.21
C VAL A 138 17.07 1.26 -0.90
N HIS A 139 15.81 1.69 -1.00
CA HIS A 139 15.51 3.11 -1.17
C HIS A 139 15.44 3.75 0.22
N LYS A 140 16.20 4.82 0.41
CA LYS A 140 16.24 5.55 1.67
C LYS A 140 15.16 6.62 1.70
N ILE A 141 14.05 6.33 2.37
CA ILE A 141 12.92 7.26 2.49
C ILE A 141 13.19 8.29 3.58
N ARG A 142 13.73 7.83 4.72
CA ARG A 142 14.26 8.61 5.84
C ARG A 142 15.51 7.92 6.37
N ASP A 143 16.15 8.49 7.38
CA ASP A 143 17.35 7.89 7.97
C ASP A 143 17.08 6.50 8.57
N SER A 144 15.90 6.29 9.15
CA SER A 144 15.47 5.02 9.74
C SER A 144 14.21 4.42 9.10
N VAL A 145 13.78 4.89 7.91
CA VAL A 145 12.68 4.31 7.13
C VAL A 145 13.19 3.89 5.76
N LEU A 146 13.30 2.59 5.54
CA LEU A 146 13.96 2.01 4.37
C LEU A 146 13.03 1.06 3.63
N HIS A 147 12.89 1.26 2.32
CA HIS A 147 12.26 0.32 1.42
C HIS A 147 13.25 -0.74 0.99
N LEU A 148 12.99 -1.99 1.35
CA LEU A 148 13.78 -3.14 0.90
C LEU A 148 13.49 -3.42 -0.57
N MET A 149 14.50 -3.22 -1.43
CA MET A 149 14.35 -3.46 -2.87
C MET A 149 14.11 -4.94 -3.16
N ARG A 150 13.50 -5.23 -4.28
CA ARG A 150 13.19 -6.59 -4.70
C ARG A 150 14.45 -7.41 -4.94
N GLY A 151 14.39 -8.68 -4.60
CA GLY A 151 15.46 -9.63 -4.88
C GLY A 151 16.71 -9.49 -4.02
N GLN A 152 16.66 -8.73 -2.94
CA GLN A 152 17.80 -8.52 -2.07
C GLN A 152 17.85 -9.52 -0.91
N VAL A 153 19.07 -9.83 -0.43
CA VAL A 153 19.29 -10.59 0.79
C VAL A 153 20.01 -9.70 1.80
N PHE A 154 19.40 -9.49 2.94
CA PHE A 154 19.93 -8.67 4.03
C PHE A 154 20.45 -9.53 5.16
N GLU A 155 21.57 -9.15 5.77
CA GLU A 155 22.11 -9.78 6.97
C GLU A 155 21.87 -8.87 8.19
N ILE A 156 20.85 -9.20 8.99
CA ILE A 156 20.44 -8.43 10.16
C ILE A 156 20.54 -9.35 11.38
N GLU A 157 21.36 -8.98 12.39
CA GLU A 157 21.55 -9.76 13.61
C GLU A 157 21.85 -11.25 13.33
N GLU A 158 22.78 -11.50 12.42
CA GLU A 158 23.18 -12.86 11.98
C GLU A 158 22.05 -13.68 11.31
N LYS A 159 20.97 -13.03 10.90
CA LYS A 159 19.88 -13.64 10.13
C LYS A 159 19.88 -13.13 8.69
N LYS A 160 19.73 -14.06 7.76
CA LYS A 160 19.55 -13.75 6.35
C LYS A 160 18.07 -13.60 6.03
N ILE A 161 17.71 -12.46 5.48
CA ILE A 161 16.33 -12.10 5.12
C ILE A 161 16.28 -11.81 3.62
N PHE A 162 15.54 -12.60 2.86
CA PHE A 162 15.25 -12.32 1.46
C PHE A 162 13.96 -11.48 1.36
N SER A 163 14.00 -10.39 0.58
CA SER A 163 12.88 -9.49 0.36
C SER A 163 12.40 -9.49 -1.08
N PHE A 164 11.07 -9.49 -1.29
CA PHE A 164 10.50 -9.34 -2.63
C PHE A 164 9.08 -8.76 -2.56
N GLY A 165 8.95 -7.48 -2.89
CA GLY A 165 7.66 -6.78 -2.90
C GLY A 165 6.87 -6.98 -4.19
N GLY A 166 5.64 -6.45 -4.19
CA GLY A 166 4.73 -6.43 -5.32
C GLY A 166 3.62 -7.49 -5.27
N ALA A 167 2.55 -7.20 -5.96
CA ALA A 167 1.43 -8.10 -6.27
C ALA A 167 0.62 -7.51 -7.42
N SER A 168 -0.12 -8.33 -8.17
CA SER A 168 -1.08 -7.81 -9.13
C SER A 168 -2.34 -7.28 -8.44
N SER A 169 -2.81 -6.13 -8.88
CA SER A 169 -4.12 -5.62 -8.47
C SER A 169 -5.24 -6.50 -9.04
N HIS A 170 -6.20 -6.86 -8.20
CA HIS A 170 -7.34 -7.69 -8.57
C HIS A 170 -8.64 -6.90 -8.77
N ASP A 171 -8.65 -5.62 -8.44
CA ASP A 171 -9.78 -4.70 -8.57
C ASP A 171 -9.69 -3.84 -9.86
N ILE A 172 -9.35 -4.50 -10.96
CA ILE A 172 -9.18 -3.91 -12.29
C ILE A 172 -10.04 -4.61 -13.36
N GLN A 173 -11.23 -5.10 -12.99
CA GLN A 173 -12.13 -5.76 -13.97
C GLN A 173 -12.55 -4.84 -15.10
N GLY A 174 -12.62 -3.53 -14.85
CA GLY A 174 -12.83 -2.48 -15.85
C GLY A 174 -11.59 -2.07 -16.62
N GLY A 175 -10.42 -2.63 -16.25
CA GLY A 175 -9.13 -2.31 -16.85
C GLY A 175 -8.41 -1.15 -16.17
N VAL A 176 -7.31 -0.75 -16.79
CA VAL A 176 -6.52 0.43 -16.43
C VAL A 176 -6.73 1.49 -17.49
N LEU A 177 -7.08 2.69 -17.06
CA LEU A 177 -7.29 3.84 -17.95
C LEU A 177 -6.00 4.64 -18.08
N GLU A 178 -5.72 5.08 -19.31
CA GLU A 178 -4.62 6.01 -19.59
C GLU A 178 -5.12 7.45 -19.47
N PRO A 179 -4.51 8.32 -18.66
CA PRO A 179 -4.97 9.70 -18.47
C PRO A 179 -4.98 10.54 -19.75
N ASP A 180 -4.11 10.23 -20.72
CA ASP A 180 -3.97 10.91 -22.00
C ASP A 180 -4.81 10.30 -23.14
N ASP A 181 -5.60 9.26 -22.85
CA ASP A 181 -6.52 8.66 -23.83
C ASP A 181 -7.59 9.68 -24.23
N PRO A 182 -7.77 10.00 -25.53
CA PRO A 182 -8.83 10.90 -25.98
C PRO A 182 -10.25 10.50 -25.58
N GLU A 183 -10.48 9.22 -25.26
CA GLU A 183 -11.76 8.70 -24.77
C GLU A 183 -11.80 8.54 -23.23
N PHE A 184 -10.82 9.04 -22.51
CA PHE A 184 -10.69 8.86 -21.06
C PHE A 184 -11.98 9.20 -20.31
N GLU A 185 -12.50 10.40 -20.48
CA GLU A 185 -13.73 10.87 -19.80
C GLU A 185 -14.94 9.96 -20.07
N LYS A 186 -15.08 9.49 -21.32
CA LYS A 186 -16.17 8.60 -21.71
C LYS A 186 -16.01 7.21 -21.07
N LYS A 187 -14.80 6.65 -21.09
CA LYS A 187 -14.47 5.36 -20.46
C LYS A 187 -14.66 5.44 -18.94
N TYR A 188 -14.12 6.48 -18.32
CA TYR A 188 -14.27 6.76 -16.90
C TYR A 188 -15.75 6.81 -16.48
N ALA A 189 -16.56 7.64 -17.18
CA ALA A 189 -17.98 7.76 -16.90
C ALA A 189 -18.74 6.43 -17.09
N THR A 190 -18.36 5.64 -18.08
CA THR A 190 -19.00 4.34 -18.37
C THR A 190 -18.70 3.33 -17.26
N LEU A 191 -17.44 3.20 -16.85
CA LEU A 191 -17.02 2.27 -15.82
C LEU A 191 -17.57 2.66 -14.45
N SER A 192 -17.54 3.96 -14.12
CA SER A 192 -18.08 4.48 -12.86
C SER A 192 -19.59 4.23 -12.75
N ARG A 193 -20.37 4.42 -13.84
CA ARG A 193 -21.80 4.11 -13.85
C ARG A 193 -22.10 2.62 -13.78
N GLY A 194 -21.21 1.80 -14.36
CA GLY A 194 -21.30 0.35 -14.33
C GLY A 194 -20.86 -0.28 -13.03
N TYR A 195 -20.34 0.50 -12.08
CA TYR A 195 -19.74 0.02 -10.84
C TYR A 195 -18.67 -1.05 -11.07
N LEU A 196 -17.94 -0.97 -12.20
CA LEU A 196 -16.84 -1.86 -12.49
C LEU A 196 -15.54 -1.29 -11.88
N PRO A 197 -14.86 -1.99 -11.01
CA PRO A 197 -13.59 -1.57 -10.48
C PRO A 197 -12.58 -1.35 -11.61
N PHE A 198 -11.93 -0.19 -11.62
CA PHE A 198 -10.89 0.17 -12.57
C PHE A 198 -9.83 1.04 -11.88
N ARG A 199 -8.68 1.13 -12.49
CA ARG A 199 -7.56 1.94 -12.01
C ARG A 199 -7.15 2.93 -13.10
N ILE A 200 -6.34 3.92 -12.73
CA ILE A 200 -5.81 4.93 -13.64
C ILE A 200 -4.28 4.84 -13.58
N ASN A 201 -3.67 4.69 -14.75
CA ASN A 201 -2.22 4.59 -14.87
C ASN A 201 -1.53 5.84 -14.30
N HIS A 202 -0.45 5.63 -13.55
CA HIS A 202 0.30 6.66 -12.80
C HIS A 202 -0.53 7.48 -11.78
N TRP A 203 -1.77 7.08 -11.47
CA TRP A 203 -2.58 7.72 -10.43
C TRP A 203 -2.99 6.77 -9.31
N SER A 204 -3.44 5.58 -9.67
CA SER A 204 -3.90 4.55 -8.74
C SER A 204 -3.42 3.15 -9.12
N TRP A 205 -2.63 3.07 -10.16
CA TRP A 205 -2.01 1.86 -10.64
C TRP A 205 -0.69 2.18 -11.36
N TRP A 206 0.28 1.32 -11.16
CA TRP A 206 1.58 1.39 -11.83
C TRP A 206 1.94 0.00 -12.33
N LYS A 207 2.48 -0.08 -13.55
CA LYS A 207 2.98 -1.35 -14.10
C LYS A 207 4.02 -2.01 -13.18
N GLN A 208 4.72 -1.22 -12.42
CA GLN A 208 5.74 -1.63 -11.45
C GLN A 208 5.16 -2.33 -10.21
N GLU A 209 3.83 -2.42 -10.05
CA GLU A 209 3.25 -3.32 -9.02
C GLU A 209 3.73 -4.76 -9.20
N LEU A 210 4.00 -5.17 -10.44
CA LEU A 210 4.64 -6.44 -10.78
C LEU A 210 6.13 -6.22 -11.11
N PRO A 211 7.00 -7.17 -10.75
CA PRO A 211 8.44 -7.06 -10.98
C PRO A 211 8.81 -7.16 -12.45
N SER A 212 9.97 -6.60 -12.81
CA SER A 212 10.63 -6.88 -14.07
C SER A 212 11.36 -8.23 -14.03
N GLU A 213 11.73 -8.76 -15.21
CA GLU A 213 12.54 -9.97 -15.29
C GLU A 213 13.94 -9.76 -14.70
N GLU A 214 14.49 -8.54 -14.81
CA GLU A 214 15.77 -8.16 -14.23
C GLU A 214 15.74 -8.23 -12.70
N GLU A 215 14.67 -7.75 -12.07
CA GLU A 215 14.49 -7.83 -10.61
C GLU A 215 14.35 -9.30 -10.16
N MET A 216 13.62 -10.11 -10.91
CA MET A 216 13.49 -11.54 -10.61
C MET A 216 14.82 -12.28 -10.77
N GLU A 217 15.58 -11.97 -11.82
CA GLU A 217 16.89 -12.58 -12.05
C GLU A 217 17.91 -12.12 -10.98
N GLU A 218 17.90 -10.84 -10.58
CA GLU A 218 18.72 -10.37 -9.47
C GLU A 218 18.40 -11.15 -8.18
N GLY A 219 17.13 -11.41 -7.93
CA GLY A 219 16.70 -12.24 -6.79
C GLY A 219 17.23 -13.67 -6.85
N ARG A 220 17.18 -14.33 -8.02
CA ARG A 220 17.78 -15.66 -8.22
C ARG A 220 19.27 -15.66 -7.92
N GLN A 221 20.00 -14.73 -8.50
CA GLN A 221 21.45 -14.61 -8.33
C GLN A 221 21.84 -14.31 -6.86
N ASN A 222 21.09 -13.45 -6.18
CA ASN A 222 21.34 -13.15 -4.78
C ASN A 222 21.07 -14.37 -3.89
N LEU A 223 20.00 -15.11 -4.13
CA LEU A 223 19.77 -16.37 -3.41
C LEU A 223 20.85 -17.42 -3.69
N GLU A 224 21.31 -17.55 -4.95
CA GLU A 224 22.42 -18.45 -5.29
C GLU A 224 23.73 -18.11 -4.57
N LYS A 225 24.08 -16.83 -4.42
CA LYS A 225 25.22 -16.37 -3.61
C LYS A 225 25.16 -16.80 -2.15
N HIS A 226 23.95 -17.09 -1.68
CA HIS A 226 23.68 -17.58 -0.33
C HIS A 226 23.31 -19.08 -0.28
N ASP A 227 23.72 -19.86 -1.27
CA ASP A 227 23.46 -21.32 -1.40
C ASP A 227 21.96 -21.65 -1.35
N ASN A 228 21.09 -20.76 -1.83
CA ASN A 228 19.64 -20.85 -1.75
C ASN A 228 19.16 -21.14 -0.31
N LYS A 229 19.75 -20.46 0.67
CA LYS A 229 19.42 -20.64 2.08
C LYS A 229 19.37 -19.31 2.82
N VAL A 230 18.21 -19.00 3.37
CA VAL A 230 17.95 -17.81 4.21
C VAL A 230 17.20 -18.19 5.48
N ASP A 231 17.18 -17.33 6.47
CA ASP A 231 16.39 -17.58 7.68
C ASP A 231 14.93 -17.20 7.44
N PHE A 232 14.71 -16.04 6.82
CA PHE A 232 13.37 -15.50 6.60
C PHE A 232 13.20 -15.04 5.16
N ILE A 233 11.97 -15.17 4.67
CA ILE A 233 11.51 -14.56 3.43
C ILE A 233 10.40 -13.56 3.80
N VAL A 234 10.47 -12.34 3.27
CA VAL A 234 9.45 -11.30 3.44
C VAL A 234 9.02 -10.82 2.06
N THR A 235 7.76 -11.04 1.74
CA THR A 235 7.18 -10.65 0.45
C THR A 235 5.85 -9.93 0.66
N HIS A 236 5.33 -9.27 -0.37
CA HIS A 236 3.96 -8.76 -0.32
C HIS A 236 2.97 -9.83 -0.76
N SER A 237 3.20 -10.51 -1.89
CA SER A 237 2.40 -11.65 -2.34
C SER A 237 3.03 -12.99 -1.91
N CYS A 238 2.46 -14.12 -2.32
CA CYS A 238 2.93 -15.46 -1.97
C CYS A 238 3.12 -16.37 -3.20
N ALA A 239 3.70 -17.55 -2.97
CA ALA A 239 3.88 -18.59 -3.98
C ALA A 239 2.54 -19.05 -4.56
N ALA A 240 2.52 -19.49 -5.83
CA ALA A 240 1.31 -19.90 -6.53
C ALA A 240 0.56 -21.04 -5.81
N SER A 241 1.27 -22.01 -5.24
CA SER A 241 0.66 -23.11 -4.48
C SER A 241 0.06 -22.62 -3.15
N THR A 242 0.69 -21.65 -2.50
CA THR A 242 0.20 -21.02 -1.27
C THR A 242 -1.05 -20.19 -1.55
N GLN A 243 -1.05 -19.42 -2.64
CA GLN A 243 -2.23 -18.70 -3.11
C GLN A 243 -3.42 -19.63 -3.39
N ALA A 244 -3.17 -20.77 -4.04
CA ALA A 244 -4.20 -21.76 -4.31
C ALA A 244 -4.83 -22.34 -3.03
N LEU A 245 -4.04 -22.51 -1.97
CA LEU A 245 -4.55 -22.94 -0.65
C LEU A 245 -5.41 -21.84 -0.01
N LEU A 246 -4.99 -20.57 -0.07
CA LEU A 246 -5.73 -19.44 0.51
C LEU A 246 -7.07 -19.22 -0.16
N GLY A 247 -7.08 -19.18 -1.49
CA GLY A 247 -8.24 -18.89 -2.31
C GLY A 247 -9.06 -20.09 -2.73
N HIS A 248 -8.75 -21.31 -2.23
CA HIS A 248 -9.38 -22.55 -2.69
C HIS A 248 -9.40 -22.70 -4.22
N GLY A 249 -8.36 -22.17 -4.90
CA GLY A 249 -8.22 -22.17 -6.35
C GLY A 249 -9.03 -21.09 -7.08
N LEU A 250 -9.65 -20.14 -6.38
CA LEU A 250 -10.44 -19.05 -6.97
C LEU A 250 -9.60 -17.85 -7.39
N TYR A 251 -8.40 -17.69 -6.85
CA TYR A 251 -7.50 -16.60 -7.24
C TYR A 251 -6.74 -16.95 -8.52
N SER A 252 -6.68 -15.99 -9.43
CA SER A 252 -5.83 -16.10 -10.63
C SER A 252 -4.39 -15.82 -10.25
N LYS A 253 -3.49 -16.72 -10.61
CA LYS A 253 -2.06 -16.53 -10.45
C LYS A 253 -1.47 -15.68 -11.58
N ASP A 254 -0.43 -14.96 -11.27
CA ASP A 254 0.39 -14.19 -12.21
C ASP A 254 1.83 -14.73 -12.25
N TYR A 255 2.69 -14.11 -13.07
CA TYR A 255 4.07 -14.52 -13.21
C TYR A 255 4.92 -14.28 -11.94
N LEU A 256 4.52 -13.31 -11.06
CA LEU A 256 5.16 -13.13 -9.77
C LEU A 256 4.86 -14.32 -8.84
N ASN A 257 3.60 -14.78 -8.80
CA ASN A 257 3.28 -15.98 -8.02
C ASN A 257 4.06 -17.22 -8.48
N GLU A 258 4.28 -17.36 -9.80
CA GLU A 258 5.09 -18.45 -10.37
C GLU A 258 6.57 -18.29 -9.99
N TYR A 259 7.12 -17.08 -10.05
CA TYR A 259 8.47 -16.80 -9.58
C TYR A 259 8.64 -17.11 -8.08
N LEU A 260 7.69 -16.69 -7.26
CA LEU A 260 7.70 -17.01 -5.83
C LEU A 260 7.54 -18.52 -5.57
N GLU A 261 6.82 -19.24 -6.42
CA GLU A 261 6.76 -20.70 -6.36
C GLU A 261 8.13 -21.33 -6.68
N GLU A 262 8.86 -20.80 -7.65
CA GLU A 262 10.23 -21.22 -7.94
C GLU A 262 11.13 -21.03 -6.71
N ILE A 263 11.06 -19.86 -6.05
CA ILE A 263 11.81 -19.59 -4.81
C ILE A 263 11.42 -20.59 -3.71
N ARG A 264 10.12 -20.83 -3.53
CA ARG A 264 9.61 -21.78 -2.54
C ARG A 264 10.18 -23.19 -2.72
N GLN A 265 10.35 -23.63 -3.95
CA GLN A 265 10.86 -24.97 -4.27
C GLN A 265 12.37 -25.08 -4.14
N LYS A 266 13.12 -24.00 -4.41
CA LYS A 266 14.58 -24.02 -4.47
C LYS A 266 15.25 -23.55 -3.19
N CYS A 267 14.64 -22.59 -2.48
CA CYS A 267 15.23 -21.96 -1.32
C CYS A 267 14.85 -22.69 -0.02
N LYS A 268 15.82 -22.85 0.88
CA LYS A 268 15.59 -23.34 2.24
C LYS A 268 15.42 -22.13 3.17
N PHE A 269 14.32 -22.09 3.91
CA PHE A 269 14.01 -21.01 4.84
C PHE A 269 13.35 -21.57 6.11
N LYS A 270 13.31 -20.74 7.17
CA LYS A 270 12.64 -21.09 8.43
C LYS A 270 11.20 -20.60 8.44
N LYS A 271 11.00 -19.35 8.00
CA LYS A 271 9.68 -18.73 7.92
C LYS A 271 9.60 -17.82 6.71
N TRP A 272 8.41 -17.78 6.14
CA TRP A 272 8.04 -16.86 5.06
C TRP A 272 6.83 -16.04 5.50
N PHE A 273 7.00 -14.71 5.54
CA PHE A 273 5.97 -13.75 5.90
C PHE A 273 5.49 -13.04 4.65
N PHE A 274 4.19 -12.93 4.47
CA PHE A 274 3.60 -12.24 3.34
C PHE A 274 2.27 -11.58 3.72
N GLY A 275 1.81 -10.58 2.93
CA GLY A 275 0.58 -9.82 3.14
C GLY A 275 -0.42 -10.03 2.02
N HIS A 276 -0.96 -8.92 1.48
CA HIS A 276 -1.83 -8.80 0.32
C HIS A 276 -3.27 -9.33 0.51
N TYR A 277 -3.48 -10.44 1.17
CA TYR A 277 -4.78 -11.13 1.27
C TYR A 277 -5.61 -10.69 2.49
N HIS A 278 -5.20 -9.65 3.21
CA HIS A 278 -5.91 -9.02 4.32
C HIS A 278 -6.43 -10.01 5.37
N ASP A 279 -5.60 -10.95 5.79
CA ASP A 279 -5.91 -11.94 6.82
C ASP A 279 -4.68 -12.23 7.69
N ASN A 280 -4.91 -12.72 8.88
CA ASN A 280 -3.88 -13.21 9.79
C ASN A 280 -4.00 -14.73 9.92
N ARG A 281 -3.12 -15.47 9.23
CA ARG A 281 -3.22 -16.92 9.16
C ARG A 281 -1.86 -17.62 9.10
N ASN A 282 -1.66 -18.63 9.94
CA ASN A 282 -0.62 -19.61 9.70
C ASN A 282 -1.11 -20.55 8.59
N VAL A 283 -0.60 -20.38 7.36
CA VAL A 283 -0.99 -21.21 6.22
C VAL A 283 -0.47 -22.64 6.42
N ASN A 284 0.78 -22.73 6.89
CA ASN A 284 1.42 -23.96 7.30
C ASN A 284 2.50 -23.67 8.37
N ALA A 285 3.38 -24.64 8.65
CA ALA A 285 4.41 -24.48 9.67
C ALA A 285 5.46 -23.40 9.33
N GLU A 286 5.64 -23.05 8.07
CA GLU A 286 6.68 -22.15 7.58
C GLU A 286 6.11 -20.83 7.02
N GLU A 287 4.91 -20.83 6.45
CA GLU A 287 4.32 -19.71 5.73
C GLU A 287 3.22 -19.04 6.54
N ILE A 288 3.35 -17.74 6.74
CA ILE A 288 2.49 -16.94 7.61
C ILE A 288 1.99 -15.72 6.85
N LEU A 289 0.67 -15.66 6.69
CA LEU A 289 -0.04 -14.49 6.19
C LEU A 289 -0.24 -13.48 7.33
N ILE A 290 0.15 -12.24 7.09
CA ILE A 290 0.11 -11.17 8.09
C ILE A 290 -0.68 -9.98 7.52
N TRP A 291 -1.56 -9.45 8.33
CA TRP A 291 -2.26 -8.20 8.05
C TRP A 291 -2.09 -7.19 9.19
N GLU A 292 -2.63 -7.47 10.37
CA GLU A 292 -2.65 -6.54 11.50
C GLU A 292 -1.80 -7.00 12.69
N GLN A 293 -1.33 -8.25 12.67
CA GLN A 293 -0.57 -8.79 13.79
C GLN A 293 0.91 -8.44 13.73
N ILE A 294 1.53 -8.34 14.90
CA ILE A 294 2.97 -8.19 15.05
C ILE A 294 3.55 -9.54 15.51
N ILE A 295 4.56 -10.02 14.80
CA ILE A 295 5.24 -11.27 15.13
C ILE A 295 6.70 -10.97 15.44
N ARG A 296 7.14 -11.38 16.64
CA ARG A 296 8.55 -11.35 16.99
C ARG A 296 9.26 -12.56 16.37
N ILE A 297 10.34 -12.34 15.64
CA ILE A 297 11.05 -13.38 14.88
C ILE A 297 12.46 -13.71 15.45
N VAL A 298 12.94 -12.96 16.40
CA VAL A 298 14.22 -13.15 17.11
C VAL A 298 14.07 -12.89 18.59
#